data_64552f6a9c6300c87ce7f34cfc4ca4c5
#
_entry.id   64552f6a9c6300c87ce7f34cfc4ca4c5
#
_cell.length_a   1.000
_cell.length_b   1.000
_cell.length_c   1.000
_cell.angle_alpha   90.00
_cell.angle_beta   90.00
_cell.angle_gamma   90.00
#
_symmetry.space_group_name_H-M   'P 1'
#
loop_
_entity.id
_entity.type
_entity.pdbx_description
1 polymer ?
#
loop_
_entity_poly.entity_id
_entity_poly.type
_entity_poly.pdbx_seq_one_letter_code
_entity_poly.pdbx_strand_id
1 'polypeptide(L)'
;MNQKYLLYMYLLKARTFIALLIVVCFFSVMVPNFLTPSNLLIMTQHVAITGLLAIGMTLVILTGGIDLSVGAVAGICGMVAGALLTNGIPLWGGNTLFLNVPEVILVVALFGILAGLINGTVITRLGVAPFICTLGMMYVARGAALLFNDGGTYANLVGLPALGNTGFAVLGSGTLLGVYLPIWLMLGFLLLGLYLTRKTPLGRYIYATGGNESAARLAGVPIVKVKIFVYAFSGLCAGLVGLVVASQLQTAHPMTGNMFEMDAIGATVLGGTALAGGRGRVSGSIIGAFVIVFLADGMVMMGGSDF
;
A
#
# COMPACT_ATOMS: atom_id res chain seq x y z
N MET A 1 -0.69 -27.33 32.58
CA MET A 1 -0.78 -27.12 31.12
C MET A 1 0.44 -27.76 30.49
N ASN A 2 0.24 -28.71 29.58
CA ASN A 2 1.31 -29.59 29.08
C ASN A 2 2.35 -28.74 28.26
N GLN A 3 3.65 -28.90 28.54
CA GLN A 3 4.76 -28.14 27.93
C GLN A 3 4.73 -28.25 26.40
N LYS A 4 4.30 -29.39 25.86
CA LYS A 4 4.08 -29.59 24.40
C LYS A 4 2.97 -28.70 23.85
N TYR A 5 1.90 -28.45 24.59
CA TYR A 5 0.81 -27.58 24.17
C TYR A 5 1.23 -26.11 24.14
N LEU A 6 2.03 -25.68 25.13
CA LEU A 6 2.63 -24.34 25.14
C LEU A 6 3.54 -24.11 23.94
N LEU A 7 4.44 -25.06 23.64
CA LEU A 7 5.35 -24.99 22.49
C LEU A 7 4.55 -24.90 21.18
N TYR A 8 3.52 -25.73 21.00
CA TYR A 8 2.64 -25.71 19.84
C TYR A 8 1.95 -24.34 19.65
N MET A 9 1.45 -23.75 20.73
CA MET A 9 0.83 -22.42 20.72
C MET A 9 1.83 -21.30 20.35
N TYR A 10 3.09 -21.38 20.81
CA TYR A 10 4.14 -20.45 20.42
C TYR A 10 4.52 -20.58 18.95
N LEU A 11 4.66 -21.80 18.43
CA LEU A 11 4.94 -22.08 17.02
C LEU A 11 3.82 -21.55 16.11
N LEU A 12 2.56 -21.75 16.49
CA LEU A 12 1.42 -21.19 15.76
C LEU A 12 1.43 -19.64 15.73
N LYS A 13 1.83 -19.00 16.83
CA LYS A 13 1.95 -17.53 16.88
C LYS A 13 3.13 -17.01 16.06
N ALA A 14 4.20 -17.79 15.95
CA ALA A 14 5.43 -17.44 15.24
C ALA A 14 5.44 -17.90 13.77
N ARG A 15 4.37 -18.54 13.27
CA ARG A 15 4.32 -19.20 11.96
C ARG A 15 4.80 -18.31 10.79
N THR A 16 4.37 -17.04 10.75
CA THR A 16 4.77 -16.09 9.69
C THR A 16 6.25 -15.73 9.79
N PHE A 17 6.76 -15.57 11.02
CA PHE A 17 8.19 -15.33 11.24
C PHE A 17 9.03 -16.54 10.88
N ILE A 18 8.55 -17.76 11.18
CA ILE A 18 9.20 -19.01 10.77
C ILE A 18 9.23 -19.12 9.25
N ALA A 19 8.13 -18.78 8.56
CA ALA A 19 8.09 -18.74 7.10
C ALA A 19 9.13 -17.76 6.54
N LEU A 20 9.25 -16.56 7.11
CA LEU A 20 10.26 -15.60 6.72
C LEU A 20 11.69 -16.18 6.89
N LEU A 21 11.98 -16.79 8.04
CA LEU A 21 13.29 -17.41 8.27
C LEU A 21 13.60 -18.52 7.25
N ILE A 22 12.62 -19.36 6.91
CA ILE A 22 12.77 -20.40 5.89
C ILE A 22 13.12 -19.79 4.54
N VAL A 23 12.40 -18.74 4.10
CA VAL A 23 12.65 -18.03 2.84
C VAL A 23 14.06 -17.43 2.83
N VAL A 24 14.43 -16.71 3.90
CA VAL A 24 15.76 -16.09 4.02
C VAL A 24 16.86 -17.14 4.00
N CYS A 25 16.72 -18.24 4.78
CA CYS A 25 17.69 -19.32 4.81
C CYS A 25 17.83 -20.00 3.44
N PHE A 26 16.73 -20.29 2.76
CA PHE A 26 16.72 -20.89 1.45
C PHE A 26 17.49 -20.06 0.42
N PHE A 27 17.13 -18.77 0.27
CA PHE A 27 17.80 -17.91 -0.71
C PHE A 27 19.21 -17.54 -0.32
N SER A 28 19.55 -17.48 0.98
CA SER A 28 20.94 -17.23 1.41
C SER A 28 21.91 -18.33 0.97
N VAL A 29 21.41 -19.56 0.80
CA VAL A 29 22.20 -20.70 0.31
C VAL A 29 22.19 -20.78 -1.22
N MET A 30 21.06 -20.45 -1.86
CA MET A 30 20.87 -20.63 -3.30
C MET A 30 21.36 -19.46 -4.14
N VAL A 31 21.36 -18.24 -3.58
CA VAL A 31 21.64 -17.01 -4.34
C VAL A 31 22.91 -16.34 -3.79
N PRO A 32 23.96 -16.21 -4.63
CA PRO A 32 25.14 -15.45 -4.24
C PRO A 32 24.79 -13.99 -3.88
N ASN A 33 25.41 -13.45 -2.84
CA ASN A 33 25.23 -12.07 -2.40
C ASN A 33 23.82 -11.70 -1.88
N PHE A 34 22.93 -12.67 -1.64
CA PHE A 34 21.57 -12.43 -1.15
C PHE A 34 21.55 -11.61 0.14
N LEU A 35 22.43 -11.93 1.11
CA LEU A 35 22.52 -11.25 2.42
C LEU A 35 23.47 -10.03 2.45
N THR A 36 23.91 -9.51 1.29
CA THR A 36 24.71 -8.29 1.30
C THR A 36 23.88 -7.09 1.80
N PRO A 37 24.49 -6.16 2.56
CA PRO A 37 23.77 -5.00 3.09
C PRO A 37 23.08 -4.18 2.01
N SER A 38 23.71 -4.00 0.84
CA SER A 38 23.12 -3.27 -0.29
C SER A 38 21.87 -3.98 -0.84
N ASN A 39 21.93 -5.31 -1.03
CA ASN A 39 20.79 -6.08 -1.50
C ASN A 39 19.64 -6.07 -0.48
N LEU A 40 19.94 -6.26 0.80
CA LEU A 40 18.94 -6.20 1.86
C LEU A 40 18.24 -4.83 1.94
N LEU A 41 18.97 -3.73 1.69
CA LEU A 41 18.39 -2.39 1.64
C LEU A 41 17.44 -2.23 0.45
N ILE A 42 17.81 -2.73 -0.74
CA ILE A 42 16.95 -2.70 -1.93
C ILE A 42 15.69 -3.55 -1.71
N MET A 43 15.84 -4.78 -1.26
CA MET A 43 14.71 -5.65 -0.95
C MET A 43 13.78 -5.03 0.10
N THR A 44 14.34 -4.39 1.15
CA THR A 44 13.54 -3.70 2.17
C THR A 44 12.82 -2.47 1.59
N GLN A 45 13.38 -1.81 0.58
CA GLN A 45 12.70 -0.74 -0.15
C GLN A 45 11.48 -1.29 -0.93
N HIS A 46 11.60 -2.45 -1.57
CA HIS A 46 10.45 -3.13 -2.20
C HIS A 46 9.42 -3.55 -1.14
N VAL A 47 9.87 -4.06 0.01
CA VAL A 47 8.98 -4.34 1.15
C VAL A 47 8.24 -3.09 1.60
N ALA A 48 8.84 -1.90 1.53
CA ALA A 48 8.18 -0.67 1.94
C ALA A 48 6.95 -0.35 1.06
N ILE A 49 6.99 -0.65 -0.24
CA ILE A 49 5.87 -0.50 -1.17
C ILE A 49 4.72 -1.45 -0.79
N THR A 50 5.00 -2.76 -0.78
CA THR A 50 4.01 -3.79 -0.43
C THR A 50 3.53 -3.64 1.01
N GLY A 51 4.42 -3.29 1.94
CA GLY A 51 4.11 -3.08 3.35
C GLY A 51 3.17 -1.91 3.59
N LEU A 52 3.35 -0.79 2.88
CA LEU A 52 2.47 0.37 2.98
C LEU A 52 1.04 0.03 2.51
N LEU A 53 0.92 -0.70 1.38
CA LEU A 53 -0.38 -1.21 0.92
C LEU A 53 -0.98 -2.22 1.89
N ALA A 54 -0.17 -3.14 2.44
CA ALA A 54 -0.62 -4.14 3.40
C ALA A 54 -1.10 -3.52 4.72
N ILE A 55 -0.56 -2.37 5.14
CA ILE A 55 -1.08 -1.62 6.30
C ILE A 55 -2.50 -1.14 6.03
N GLY A 56 -2.74 -0.49 4.87
CA GLY A 56 -4.07 -0.05 4.45
C GLY A 56 -5.04 -1.23 4.32
N MET A 57 -4.63 -2.27 3.60
CA MET A 57 -5.39 -3.51 3.37
C MET A 57 -5.75 -4.22 4.69
N THR A 58 -4.86 -4.20 5.68
CA THR A 58 -5.13 -4.78 6.99
C THR A 58 -6.35 -4.14 7.66
N LEU A 59 -6.45 -2.80 7.64
CA LEU A 59 -7.61 -2.12 8.24
C LEU A 59 -8.91 -2.45 7.49
N VAL A 60 -8.85 -2.55 6.15
CA VAL A 60 -9.99 -2.94 5.32
C VAL A 60 -10.42 -4.38 5.64
N ILE A 61 -9.48 -5.34 5.61
CA ILE A 61 -9.78 -6.76 5.89
C ILE A 61 -10.26 -6.94 7.34
N LEU A 62 -9.73 -6.21 8.29
CA LEU A 62 -10.21 -6.24 9.68
C LEU A 62 -11.69 -5.86 9.80
N THR A 63 -12.25 -5.06 8.89
CA THR A 63 -13.69 -4.75 8.86
C THR A 63 -14.52 -5.74 8.03
N GLY A 64 -13.92 -6.82 7.53
CA GLY A 64 -14.57 -7.83 6.69
C GLY A 64 -14.70 -7.43 5.22
N GLY A 65 -13.95 -6.41 4.76
CA GLY A 65 -13.88 -5.97 3.37
C GLY A 65 -12.60 -6.42 2.67
N ILE A 66 -12.55 -6.23 1.34
CA ILE A 66 -11.35 -6.37 0.51
C ILE A 66 -11.31 -5.16 -0.41
N ASP A 67 -10.11 -4.62 -0.66
CA ASP A 67 -9.91 -3.49 -1.55
C ASP A 67 -9.01 -3.90 -2.73
N LEU A 68 -9.66 -4.25 -3.85
CA LEU A 68 -8.95 -4.63 -5.08
C LEU A 68 -8.45 -3.41 -5.87
N SER A 69 -8.85 -2.20 -5.49
CA SER A 69 -8.51 -1.01 -6.26
C SER A 69 -7.13 -0.43 -5.97
N VAL A 70 -6.46 -0.87 -4.89
CA VAL A 70 -5.23 -0.22 -4.38
C VAL A 70 -4.12 -0.14 -5.42
N GLY A 71 -3.92 -1.18 -6.24
CA GLY A 71 -2.92 -1.18 -7.30
C GLY A 71 -3.23 -0.21 -8.43
N ALA A 72 -4.49 -0.19 -8.89
CA ALA A 72 -4.94 0.73 -9.93
C ALA A 72 -4.97 2.19 -9.43
N VAL A 73 -5.36 2.41 -8.16
CA VAL A 73 -5.29 3.74 -7.53
C VAL A 73 -3.84 4.20 -7.40
N ALA A 74 -2.89 3.33 -7.08
CA ALA A 74 -1.47 3.67 -7.10
C ALA A 74 -1.02 4.06 -8.52
N GLY A 75 -1.44 3.32 -9.55
CA GLY A 75 -1.14 3.61 -10.95
C GLY A 75 -1.64 4.99 -11.39
N ILE A 76 -2.93 5.29 -11.17
CA ILE A 76 -3.48 6.60 -11.54
C ILE A 76 -2.85 7.75 -10.72
N CYS A 77 -2.56 7.53 -9.44
CA CYS A 77 -1.87 8.50 -8.60
C CYS A 77 -0.47 8.82 -9.13
N GLY A 78 0.27 7.82 -9.62
CA GLY A 78 1.53 8.02 -10.33
C GLY A 78 1.36 8.85 -11.60
N MET A 79 0.34 8.56 -12.42
CA MET A 79 0.03 9.33 -13.64
C MET A 79 -0.37 10.78 -13.33
N VAL A 80 -1.15 11.02 -12.28
CA VAL A 80 -1.48 12.38 -11.81
C VAL A 80 -0.20 13.13 -11.41
N ALA A 81 0.70 12.48 -10.65
CA ALA A 81 1.99 13.09 -10.29
C ALA A 81 2.82 13.44 -11.56
N GLY A 82 2.90 12.49 -12.51
CA GLY A 82 3.57 12.71 -13.78
C GLY A 82 3.00 13.90 -14.55
N ALA A 83 1.68 13.96 -14.70
CA ALA A 83 1.01 15.08 -15.37
C ALA A 83 1.27 16.42 -14.70
N LEU A 84 1.20 16.49 -13.37
CA LEU A 84 1.43 17.72 -12.61
C LEU A 84 2.88 18.21 -12.72
N LEU A 85 3.85 17.30 -12.76
CA LEU A 85 5.27 17.63 -12.85
C LEU A 85 5.70 18.01 -14.27
N THR A 86 5.11 17.39 -15.32
CA THR A 86 5.52 17.60 -16.72
C THR A 86 4.66 18.63 -17.43
N ASN A 87 3.34 18.53 -17.33
CA ASN A 87 2.39 19.37 -18.06
C ASN A 87 1.91 20.55 -17.23
N GLY A 88 1.94 20.43 -15.88
CA GLY A 88 1.32 21.41 -14.99
C GLY A 88 -0.20 21.46 -15.11
N ILE A 89 -0.82 22.47 -14.55
CA ILE A 89 -2.27 22.74 -14.59
C ILE A 89 -2.52 23.89 -15.57
N PRO A 90 -3.21 23.65 -16.71
CA PRO A 90 -3.54 24.72 -17.64
C PRO A 90 -4.55 25.69 -16.99
N LEU A 91 -4.22 26.98 -17.01
CA LEU A 91 -5.07 28.07 -16.54
C LEU A 91 -5.67 28.84 -17.73
N TRP A 92 -6.72 29.59 -17.44
CA TRP A 92 -7.28 30.51 -18.45
C TRP A 92 -6.25 31.54 -18.88
N GLY A 93 -6.23 31.88 -20.17
CA GLY A 93 -5.30 32.86 -20.74
C GLY A 93 -3.98 32.28 -21.23
N GLY A 94 -3.88 30.94 -21.36
CA GLY A 94 -2.68 30.28 -21.90
C GLY A 94 -1.53 30.10 -20.91
N ASN A 95 -1.74 30.47 -19.66
CA ASN A 95 -0.76 30.26 -18.59
C ASN A 95 -0.85 28.81 -18.07
N THR A 96 0.25 28.29 -17.57
CA THR A 96 0.31 26.96 -16.92
C THR A 96 0.87 27.12 -15.51
N LEU A 97 0.15 26.58 -14.51
CA LEU A 97 0.62 26.52 -13.14
C LEU A 97 1.40 25.23 -12.92
N PHE A 98 2.66 25.37 -12.55
CA PHE A 98 3.47 24.24 -12.09
C PHE A 98 3.50 24.19 -10.58
N LEU A 99 3.26 23.00 -10.03
CA LEU A 99 3.30 22.74 -8.59
C LEU A 99 4.71 22.31 -8.19
N ASN A 100 5.13 22.71 -7.00
CA ASN A 100 6.34 22.17 -6.39
C ASN A 100 6.09 20.73 -5.86
N VAL A 101 7.16 19.98 -5.59
CA VAL A 101 7.07 18.57 -5.18
C VAL A 101 6.19 18.35 -3.93
N PRO A 102 6.27 19.11 -2.85
CA PRO A 102 5.37 19.01 -1.70
C PRO A 102 3.89 19.19 -2.06
N GLU A 103 3.59 20.14 -2.95
CA GLU A 103 2.21 20.37 -3.42
C GLU A 103 1.71 19.18 -4.25
N VAL A 104 2.55 18.63 -5.14
CA VAL A 104 2.22 17.40 -5.89
C VAL A 104 1.92 16.24 -4.94
N ILE A 105 2.75 16.05 -3.90
CA ILE A 105 2.52 15.00 -2.89
C ILE A 105 1.17 15.20 -2.21
N LEU A 106 0.83 16.42 -1.82
CA LEU A 106 -0.44 16.72 -1.17
C LEU A 106 -1.64 16.43 -2.09
N VAL A 107 -1.59 16.91 -3.34
CA VAL A 107 -2.66 16.69 -4.32
C VAL A 107 -2.88 15.21 -4.59
N VAL A 108 -1.81 14.46 -4.79
CA VAL A 108 -1.90 13.01 -5.06
C VAL A 108 -2.37 12.23 -3.82
N ALA A 109 -1.93 12.60 -2.63
CA ALA A 109 -2.43 12.01 -1.39
C ALA A 109 -3.94 12.23 -1.22
N LEU A 110 -4.41 13.46 -1.48
CA LEU A 110 -5.84 13.79 -1.47
C LEU A 110 -6.62 13.03 -2.55
N PHE A 111 -6.04 12.83 -3.74
CA PHE A 111 -6.66 12.04 -4.80
C PHE A 111 -6.81 10.57 -4.41
N GLY A 112 -5.79 9.98 -3.79
CA GLY A 112 -5.86 8.63 -3.23
C GLY A 112 -6.93 8.50 -2.13
N ILE A 113 -6.99 9.47 -1.21
CA ILE A 113 -8.04 9.54 -0.17
C ILE A 113 -9.42 9.62 -0.82
N LEU A 114 -9.60 10.44 -1.85
CA LEU A 114 -10.87 10.61 -2.56
C LEU A 114 -11.34 9.30 -3.19
N ALA A 115 -10.45 8.56 -3.85
CA ALA A 115 -10.78 7.23 -4.40
C ALA A 115 -11.26 6.27 -3.30
N GLY A 116 -10.56 6.24 -2.15
CA GLY A 116 -10.98 5.45 -0.99
C GLY A 116 -12.30 5.91 -0.37
N LEU A 117 -12.54 7.23 -0.28
CA LEU A 117 -13.80 7.81 0.18
C LEU A 117 -14.98 7.40 -0.72
N ILE A 118 -14.78 7.39 -2.04
CA ILE A 118 -15.78 6.91 -3.01
C ILE A 118 -16.10 5.46 -2.73
N ASN A 119 -15.09 4.57 -2.63
CA ASN A 119 -15.29 3.17 -2.29
C ASN A 119 -16.05 3.00 -0.98
N GLY A 120 -15.58 3.63 0.10
CA GLY A 120 -16.23 3.54 1.42
C GLY A 120 -17.66 4.04 1.42
N THR A 121 -17.96 5.09 0.67
CA THR A 121 -19.31 5.67 0.56
C THR A 121 -20.23 4.76 -0.23
N VAL A 122 -19.80 4.24 -1.38
CA VAL A 122 -20.58 3.32 -2.21
C VAL A 122 -20.91 2.04 -1.42
N ILE A 123 -19.91 1.46 -0.75
CA ILE A 123 -20.09 0.25 0.06
C ILE A 123 -21.09 0.49 1.19
N THR A 124 -20.99 1.63 1.89
CA THR A 124 -21.77 1.84 3.11
C THR A 124 -23.14 2.50 2.89
N ARG A 125 -23.26 3.38 1.88
CA ARG A 125 -24.48 4.13 1.61
C ARG A 125 -25.36 3.44 0.58
N LEU A 126 -24.75 2.80 -0.44
CA LEU A 126 -25.50 2.08 -1.49
C LEU A 126 -25.58 0.57 -1.21
N GLY A 127 -24.92 0.06 -0.15
CA GLY A 127 -24.98 -1.34 0.23
C GLY A 127 -24.30 -2.30 -0.76
N VAL A 128 -23.40 -1.78 -1.62
CA VAL A 128 -22.68 -2.60 -2.59
C VAL A 128 -21.63 -3.45 -1.87
N ALA A 129 -21.52 -4.72 -2.26
CA ALA A 129 -20.51 -5.61 -1.69
C ALA A 129 -19.09 -5.05 -1.92
N PRO A 130 -18.20 -5.06 -0.91
CA PRO A 130 -16.86 -4.49 -1.00
C PRO A 130 -16.08 -4.95 -2.22
N PHE A 131 -16.07 -6.25 -2.50
CA PHE A 131 -15.40 -6.85 -3.65
C PHE A 131 -15.88 -6.24 -4.99
N ILE A 132 -17.20 -6.11 -5.19
CA ILE A 132 -17.78 -5.58 -6.43
C ILE A 132 -17.44 -4.10 -6.59
N CYS A 133 -17.58 -3.32 -5.50
CA CYS A 133 -17.30 -1.90 -5.51
C CYS A 133 -15.82 -1.61 -5.85
N THR A 134 -14.90 -2.29 -5.17
CA THR A 134 -13.46 -2.05 -5.35
C THR A 134 -12.95 -2.62 -6.67
N LEU A 135 -13.53 -3.71 -7.17
CA LEU A 135 -13.27 -4.21 -8.53
C LEU A 135 -13.71 -3.19 -9.59
N GLY A 136 -14.90 -2.60 -9.43
CA GLY A 136 -15.36 -1.50 -10.29
C GLY A 136 -14.42 -0.30 -10.25
N MET A 137 -14.00 0.12 -9.05
CA MET A 137 -13.03 1.21 -8.88
C MET A 137 -11.67 0.86 -9.52
N MET A 138 -11.21 -0.39 -9.44
CA MET A 138 -10.00 -0.85 -10.09
C MET A 138 -10.05 -0.59 -11.61
N TYR A 139 -11.13 -0.96 -12.27
CA TYR A 139 -11.29 -0.71 -13.71
C TYR A 139 -11.44 0.77 -14.04
N VAL A 140 -12.18 1.54 -13.23
CA VAL A 140 -12.33 2.99 -13.41
C VAL A 140 -10.98 3.68 -13.26
N ALA A 141 -10.22 3.38 -12.20
CA ALA A 141 -8.91 3.96 -11.97
C ALA A 141 -7.91 3.57 -13.06
N ARG A 142 -7.91 2.30 -13.49
CA ARG A 142 -7.04 1.82 -14.57
C ARG A 142 -7.39 2.46 -15.92
N GLY A 143 -8.69 2.52 -16.26
CA GLY A 143 -9.16 3.21 -17.45
C GLY A 143 -8.83 4.70 -17.46
N ALA A 144 -9.04 5.37 -16.31
CA ALA A 144 -8.68 6.77 -16.15
C ALA A 144 -7.16 6.99 -16.28
N ALA A 145 -6.32 6.09 -15.71
CA ALA A 145 -4.87 6.16 -15.86
C ALA A 145 -4.41 6.07 -17.34
N LEU A 146 -5.09 5.26 -18.15
CA LEU A 146 -4.83 5.14 -19.58
C LEU A 146 -5.27 6.37 -20.38
N LEU A 147 -6.21 7.18 -19.89
CA LEU A 147 -6.60 8.43 -20.55
C LEU A 147 -5.55 9.54 -20.36
N PHE A 148 -4.68 9.43 -19.35
CA PHE A 148 -3.56 10.35 -19.23
C PHE A 148 -2.53 10.05 -20.33
N ASN A 149 -2.01 11.11 -20.95
CA ASN A 149 -0.97 11.04 -21.97
C ASN A 149 -1.26 10.03 -23.09
N ASP A 150 -2.53 9.89 -23.50
CA ASP A 150 -3.00 8.97 -24.55
C ASP A 150 -2.51 7.52 -24.37
N GLY A 151 -2.49 7.03 -23.12
CA GLY A 151 -1.97 5.72 -22.73
C GLY A 151 -0.46 5.63 -22.66
N GLY A 152 0.25 6.70 -22.98
CA GLY A 152 1.69 6.80 -22.89
C GLY A 152 2.19 7.01 -21.46
N THR A 153 3.50 6.99 -21.34
CA THR A 153 4.25 7.16 -20.10
C THR A 153 4.69 8.60 -19.93
N TYR A 154 4.62 9.14 -18.71
CA TYR A 154 5.37 10.34 -18.37
C TYR A 154 6.78 9.91 -17.95
N ALA A 155 7.76 10.17 -18.81
CA ALA A 155 9.16 9.84 -18.55
C ALA A 155 9.92 11.05 -18.01
N ASN A 156 11.06 10.79 -17.36
CA ASN A 156 12.01 11.81 -16.92
C ASN A 156 11.40 12.83 -15.93
N LEU A 157 10.79 12.32 -14.84
CA LEU A 157 10.17 13.13 -13.79
C LEU A 157 11.21 13.82 -12.89
N VAL A 158 12.27 14.37 -13.47
CA VAL A 158 13.33 15.08 -12.73
C VAL A 158 12.88 16.49 -12.34
N GLY A 159 11.96 17.06 -13.10
CA GLY A 159 11.53 18.45 -12.97
C GLY A 159 12.51 19.45 -13.59
N LEU A 160 12.13 20.71 -13.62
CA LEU A 160 12.91 21.81 -14.15
C LEU A 160 13.21 22.84 -13.05
N PRO A 161 14.48 23.23 -12.83
CA PRO A 161 14.81 24.21 -11.79
C PRO A 161 14.07 25.55 -11.96
N ALA A 162 13.83 25.96 -13.21
CA ALA A 162 13.10 27.19 -13.51
C ALA A 162 11.62 27.15 -13.06
N LEU A 163 11.04 25.94 -12.87
CA LEU A 163 9.65 25.74 -12.43
C LEU A 163 9.55 25.42 -10.94
N GLY A 164 10.68 25.27 -10.24
CA GLY A 164 10.70 24.95 -8.81
C GLY A 164 10.18 23.54 -8.46
N ASN A 165 10.07 22.64 -9.44
CA ASN A 165 9.47 21.31 -9.29
C ASN A 165 10.51 20.18 -9.31
N THR A 166 11.77 20.47 -9.03
CA THR A 166 12.85 19.49 -8.93
C THR A 166 12.85 18.74 -7.61
N GLY A 167 13.54 17.59 -7.56
CA GLY A 167 13.74 16.83 -6.34
C GLY A 167 12.70 15.72 -6.10
N PHE A 168 11.82 15.46 -7.08
CA PHE A 168 10.83 14.39 -6.97
C PHE A 168 11.48 13.02 -6.74
N ALA A 169 12.62 12.72 -7.38
CA ALA A 169 13.39 11.48 -7.21
C ALA A 169 13.78 11.19 -5.74
N VAL A 170 13.89 12.23 -4.91
CA VAL A 170 14.25 12.06 -3.49
C VAL A 170 13.21 11.22 -2.73
N LEU A 171 11.94 11.32 -3.09
CA LEU A 171 10.87 10.57 -2.43
C LEU A 171 11.03 9.04 -2.60
N GLY A 172 11.46 8.57 -3.76
CA GLY A 172 11.62 7.15 -4.07
C GLY A 172 13.02 6.60 -3.80
N SER A 173 14.09 7.37 -4.13
CA SER A 173 15.47 6.92 -4.06
C SER A 173 16.36 7.71 -3.10
N GLY A 174 15.82 8.76 -2.46
CA GLY A 174 16.54 9.50 -1.43
C GLY A 174 16.80 8.67 -0.18
N THR A 175 17.92 8.96 0.51
CA THR A 175 18.31 8.27 1.73
C THR A 175 18.38 9.22 2.93
N LEU A 176 17.92 8.75 4.08
CA LEU A 176 18.07 9.39 5.38
C LEU A 176 18.79 8.40 6.31
N LEU A 177 19.91 8.80 6.88
CA LEU A 177 20.76 7.93 7.71
C LEU A 177 21.18 6.63 7.00
N GLY A 178 21.41 6.68 5.68
CA GLY A 178 21.78 5.52 4.86
C GLY A 178 20.64 4.56 4.53
N VAL A 179 19.38 4.89 4.89
CA VAL A 179 18.19 4.09 4.63
C VAL A 179 17.26 4.86 3.70
N TYR A 180 16.68 4.17 2.70
CA TYR A 180 15.78 4.78 1.71
C TYR A 180 14.52 5.38 2.35
N LEU A 181 14.08 6.55 1.88
CA LEU A 181 12.91 7.26 2.39
C LEU A 181 11.61 6.44 2.39
N PRO A 182 11.30 5.59 1.38
CA PRO A 182 10.12 4.73 1.43
C PRO A 182 10.06 3.83 2.68
N ILE A 183 11.22 3.38 3.19
CA ILE A 183 11.27 2.56 4.41
C ILE A 183 10.83 3.38 5.64
N TRP A 184 11.27 4.63 5.74
CA TRP A 184 10.84 5.54 6.81
C TRP A 184 9.36 5.86 6.71
N LEU A 185 8.85 6.05 5.49
CA LEU A 185 7.42 6.24 5.24
C LEU A 185 6.61 5.03 5.73
N MET A 186 7.01 3.81 5.34
CA MET A 186 6.37 2.58 5.80
C MET A 186 6.42 2.46 7.33
N LEU A 187 7.55 2.74 7.98
CA LEU A 187 7.69 2.70 9.43
C LEU A 187 6.77 3.71 10.12
N GLY A 188 6.66 4.93 9.59
CA GLY A 188 5.73 5.94 10.09
C GLY A 188 4.28 5.46 10.01
N PHE A 189 3.88 4.88 8.88
CA PHE A 189 2.53 4.32 8.70
C PHE A 189 2.31 3.06 9.54
N LEU A 190 3.33 2.23 9.75
CA LEU A 190 3.27 1.10 10.68
C LEU A 190 2.98 1.59 12.10
N LEU A 191 3.72 2.58 12.59
CA LEU A 191 3.51 3.16 13.92
C LEU A 191 2.11 3.78 14.03
N LEU A 192 1.67 4.51 13.01
CA LEU A 192 0.33 5.07 12.95
C LEU A 192 -0.74 3.97 12.97
N GLY A 193 -0.61 2.92 12.16
CA GLY A 193 -1.53 1.79 12.12
C GLY A 193 -1.59 1.02 13.45
N LEU A 194 -0.44 0.83 14.11
CA LEU A 194 -0.37 0.24 15.45
C LEU A 194 -1.04 1.13 16.49
N TYR A 195 -0.83 2.44 16.45
CA TYR A 195 -1.48 3.39 17.35
C TYR A 195 -3.00 3.39 17.13
N LEU A 196 -3.45 3.51 15.88
CA LEU A 196 -4.87 3.49 15.54
C LEU A 196 -5.55 2.21 16.01
N THR A 197 -4.95 1.04 15.77
CA THR A 197 -5.57 -0.24 16.09
C THR A 197 -5.52 -0.60 17.58
N ARG A 198 -4.48 -0.16 18.32
CA ARG A 198 -4.28 -0.57 19.72
C ARG A 198 -4.67 0.46 20.76
N LYS A 199 -4.58 1.76 20.42
CA LYS A 199 -4.69 2.85 21.40
C LYS A 199 -5.92 3.74 21.21
N THR A 200 -6.67 3.60 20.08
CA THR A 200 -7.81 4.47 19.80
C THR A 200 -9.16 3.75 19.89
N PRO A 201 -10.26 4.48 20.12
CA PRO A 201 -11.62 3.94 19.98
C PRO A 201 -11.89 3.38 18.58
N LEU A 202 -11.33 4.02 17.55
CA LEU A 202 -11.48 3.60 16.17
C LEU A 202 -10.97 2.17 15.94
N GLY A 203 -9.84 1.81 16.53
CA GLY A 203 -9.33 0.43 16.47
C GLY A 203 -10.33 -0.58 17.04
N ARG A 204 -10.91 -0.28 18.21
CA ARG A 204 -11.95 -1.14 18.80
C ARG A 204 -13.16 -1.28 17.89
N TYR A 205 -13.57 -0.20 17.24
CA TYR A 205 -14.68 -0.21 16.29
C TYR A 205 -14.37 -1.02 15.02
N ILE A 206 -13.14 -0.94 14.50
CA ILE A 206 -12.67 -1.74 13.36
C ILE A 206 -12.80 -3.24 13.69
N TYR A 207 -12.24 -3.68 14.82
CA TYR A 207 -12.32 -5.09 15.23
C TYR A 207 -13.75 -5.54 15.53
N ALA A 208 -14.56 -4.70 16.17
CA ALA A 208 -15.96 -5.00 16.46
C ALA A 208 -16.79 -5.15 15.16
N THR A 209 -16.58 -4.24 14.20
CA THR A 209 -17.26 -4.27 12.89
C THR A 209 -16.99 -5.57 12.16
N GLY A 210 -15.72 -6.01 12.10
CA GLY A 210 -15.37 -7.24 11.40
C GLY A 210 -15.66 -8.51 12.21
N GLY A 211 -15.80 -8.42 13.52
CA GLY A 211 -16.20 -9.56 14.37
C GLY A 211 -17.66 -9.94 14.20
N ASN A 212 -18.56 -8.98 14.30
CA ASN A 212 -19.98 -9.11 14.03
C ASN A 212 -20.57 -7.72 13.80
N GLU A 213 -20.82 -7.37 12.54
CA GLU A 213 -21.31 -6.05 12.15
C GLU A 213 -22.68 -5.74 12.75
N SER A 214 -23.60 -6.72 12.79
CA SER A 214 -24.93 -6.53 13.36
C SER A 214 -24.87 -6.25 14.85
N ALA A 215 -24.10 -7.02 15.61
CA ALA A 215 -23.89 -6.79 17.03
C ALA A 215 -23.21 -5.45 17.31
N ALA A 216 -22.18 -5.09 16.52
CA ALA A 216 -21.49 -3.81 16.64
C ALA A 216 -22.43 -2.63 16.40
N ARG A 217 -23.32 -2.74 15.42
CA ARG A 217 -24.35 -1.73 15.11
C ARG A 217 -25.32 -1.55 16.28
N LEU A 218 -25.81 -2.65 16.86
CA LEU A 218 -26.70 -2.61 18.04
C LEU A 218 -25.98 -2.01 19.27
N ALA A 219 -24.68 -2.20 19.39
CA ALA A 219 -23.85 -1.59 20.44
C ALA A 219 -23.48 -0.10 20.16
N GLY A 220 -24.06 0.52 19.12
CA GLY A 220 -23.86 1.94 18.82
C GLY A 220 -22.55 2.26 18.07
N VAL A 221 -21.84 1.26 17.50
CA VAL A 221 -20.65 1.52 16.68
C VAL A 221 -21.04 2.22 15.38
N PRO A 222 -20.40 3.35 15.01
CA PRO A 222 -20.73 4.09 13.80
C PRO A 222 -20.12 3.41 12.56
N ILE A 223 -20.67 2.27 12.15
CA ILE A 223 -20.15 1.37 11.09
C ILE A 223 -19.81 2.13 9.80
N VAL A 224 -20.73 3.02 9.35
CA VAL A 224 -20.54 3.81 8.14
C VAL A 224 -19.26 4.64 8.21
N LYS A 225 -19.05 5.37 9.30
CA LYS A 225 -17.84 6.20 9.48
C LYS A 225 -16.57 5.34 9.55
N VAL A 226 -16.65 4.19 10.23
CA VAL A 226 -15.53 3.26 10.35
C VAL A 226 -15.12 2.72 8.98
N LYS A 227 -16.06 2.21 8.19
CA LYS A 227 -15.76 1.68 6.86
C LYS A 227 -15.26 2.77 5.92
N ILE A 228 -15.90 3.96 5.87
CA ILE A 228 -15.41 5.08 5.05
C ILE A 228 -13.97 5.43 5.42
N PHE A 229 -13.65 5.51 6.71
CA PHE A 229 -12.29 5.81 7.17
C PHE A 229 -11.27 4.78 6.69
N VAL A 230 -11.54 3.46 6.84
CA VAL A 230 -10.56 2.43 6.49
C VAL A 230 -10.30 2.38 4.98
N TYR A 231 -11.33 2.61 4.14
CA TYR A 231 -11.13 2.72 2.69
C TYR A 231 -10.39 4.00 2.30
N ALA A 232 -10.70 5.15 2.92
CA ALA A 232 -9.96 6.39 2.70
C ALA A 232 -8.48 6.24 3.10
N PHE A 233 -8.20 5.56 4.20
CA PHE A 233 -6.83 5.26 4.64
C PHE A 233 -6.12 4.29 3.68
N SER A 234 -6.82 3.28 3.16
CA SER A 234 -6.30 2.38 2.12
C SER A 234 -5.95 3.15 0.84
N GLY A 235 -6.84 4.05 0.40
CA GLY A 235 -6.61 4.92 -0.75
C GLY A 235 -5.44 5.88 -0.56
N LEU A 236 -5.25 6.43 0.66
CA LEU A 236 -4.07 7.23 1.00
C LEU A 236 -2.78 6.41 0.85
N CYS A 237 -2.74 5.20 1.40
CA CYS A 237 -1.59 4.30 1.25
C CYS A 237 -1.30 4.01 -0.22
N ALA A 238 -2.33 3.74 -1.02
CA ALA A 238 -2.20 3.50 -2.46
C ALA A 238 -1.66 4.74 -3.20
N GLY A 239 -2.17 5.93 -2.89
CA GLY A 239 -1.69 7.20 -3.46
C GLY A 239 -0.21 7.45 -3.17
N LEU A 240 0.21 7.23 -1.93
CA LEU A 240 1.62 7.37 -1.53
C LEU A 240 2.52 6.34 -2.22
N VAL A 241 2.06 5.10 -2.38
CA VAL A 241 2.78 4.08 -3.15
C VAL A 241 2.94 4.48 -4.60
N GLY A 242 1.89 5.03 -5.24
CA GLY A 242 1.98 5.56 -6.60
C GLY A 242 3.05 6.65 -6.75
N LEU A 243 3.13 7.58 -5.78
CA LEU A 243 4.19 8.60 -5.72
C LEU A 243 5.59 7.99 -5.56
N VAL A 244 5.74 7.05 -4.64
CA VAL A 244 7.03 6.40 -4.35
C VAL A 244 7.54 5.66 -5.58
N VAL A 245 6.69 4.86 -6.23
CA VAL A 245 7.07 4.08 -7.43
C VAL A 245 7.39 5.01 -8.61
N ALA A 246 6.56 6.03 -8.87
CA ALA A 246 6.83 7.00 -9.93
C ALA A 246 8.13 7.78 -9.68
N SER A 247 8.40 8.12 -8.43
CA SER A 247 9.64 8.79 -8.01
C SER A 247 10.87 7.89 -8.13
N GLN A 248 10.76 6.62 -7.72
CA GLN A 248 11.84 5.64 -7.80
C GLN A 248 12.26 5.37 -9.26
N LEU A 249 11.28 5.18 -10.13
CA LEU A 249 11.50 4.93 -11.55
C LEU A 249 11.73 6.21 -12.35
N GLN A 250 11.49 7.38 -11.76
CA GLN A 250 11.43 8.68 -12.45
C GLN A 250 10.50 8.66 -13.68
N THR A 251 9.45 7.84 -13.59
CA THR A 251 8.56 7.54 -14.70
C THR A 251 7.20 7.19 -14.15
N ALA A 252 6.12 7.73 -14.72
CA ALA A 252 4.76 7.33 -14.42
C ALA A 252 4.17 6.55 -15.60
N HIS A 253 3.80 5.30 -15.34
CA HIS A 253 3.23 4.40 -16.33
C HIS A 253 1.81 4.00 -15.94
N PRO A 254 0.82 3.99 -16.86
CA PRO A 254 -0.58 3.71 -16.50
C PRO A 254 -0.81 2.30 -15.96
N MET A 255 0.05 1.33 -16.28
CA MET A 255 -0.03 -0.03 -15.76
C MET A 255 0.75 -0.25 -14.47
N THR A 256 1.36 0.79 -13.89
CA THR A 256 1.99 0.71 -12.56
C THR A 256 1.00 0.16 -11.54
N GLY A 257 1.49 -0.64 -10.61
CA GLY A 257 0.67 -1.24 -9.56
C GLY A 257 -0.21 -2.40 -10.02
N ASN A 258 0.01 -2.95 -11.21
CA ASN A 258 -0.67 -4.19 -11.59
C ASN A 258 -0.26 -5.33 -10.63
N MET A 259 -1.24 -6.10 -10.13
CA MET A 259 -1.10 -7.17 -9.14
C MET A 259 -0.71 -6.72 -7.71
N PHE A 260 -0.45 -5.43 -7.44
CA PHE A 260 -0.12 -4.95 -6.09
C PHE A 260 -1.23 -5.24 -5.07
N GLU A 261 -2.50 -5.30 -5.49
CA GLU A 261 -3.61 -5.71 -4.65
C GLU A 261 -3.46 -7.14 -4.15
N MET A 262 -2.96 -8.06 -4.99
CA MET A 262 -2.74 -9.46 -4.60
C MET A 262 -1.59 -9.58 -3.61
N ASP A 263 -0.49 -8.83 -3.82
CA ASP A 263 0.63 -8.79 -2.88
C ASP A 263 0.21 -8.23 -1.52
N ALA A 264 -0.58 -7.16 -1.52
CA ALA A 264 -1.09 -6.55 -0.29
C ALA A 264 -2.02 -7.50 0.48
N ILE A 265 -2.94 -8.20 -0.22
CA ILE A 265 -3.83 -9.21 0.37
C ILE A 265 -2.98 -10.38 0.88
N GLY A 266 -2.08 -10.92 0.04
CA GLY A 266 -1.19 -12.02 0.39
C GLY A 266 -0.35 -11.71 1.64
N ALA A 267 0.29 -10.54 1.69
CA ALA A 267 1.05 -10.07 2.84
C ALA A 267 0.19 -9.98 4.11
N THR A 268 -1.03 -9.47 3.97
CA THR A 268 -1.96 -9.29 5.10
C THR A 268 -2.44 -10.64 5.64
N VAL A 269 -2.79 -11.58 4.78
CA VAL A 269 -3.28 -12.93 5.14
C VAL A 269 -2.15 -13.79 5.70
N LEU A 270 -0.98 -13.81 5.05
CA LEU A 270 0.22 -14.47 5.56
C LEU A 270 0.63 -13.89 6.91
N GLY A 271 0.45 -12.58 7.10
CA GLY A 271 0.64 -11.89 8.36
C GLY A 271 -0.32 -12.29 9.48
N GLY A 272 -1.32 -13.15 9.17
CA GLY A 272 -2.26 -13.73 10.13
C GLY A 272 -3.55 -12.95 10.31
N THR A 273 -3.88 -12.03 9.40
CA THR A 273 -5.18 -11.36 9.37
C THR A 273 -6.21 -12.27 8.72
N ALA A 274 -7.33 -12.50 9.38
CA ALA A 274 -8.40 -13.35 8.88
C ALA A 274 -9.25 -12.61 7.83
N LEU A 275 -9.45 -13.22 6.66
CA LEU A 275 -10.28 -12.65 5.59
C LEU A 275 -11.75 -12.43 6.02
N ALA A 276 -12.23 -13.21 6.99
CA ALA A 276 -13.56 -13.03 7.55
C ALA A 276 -13.71 -11.77 8.44
N GLY A 277 -12.62 -11.04 8.69
CA GLY A 277 -12.58 -9.87 9.55
C GLY A 277 -12.41 -10.16 11.05
N GLY A 278 -12.32 -9.11 11.84
CA GLY A 278 -12.30 -9.15 13.32
C GLY A 278 -11.04 -9.70 13.96
N ARG A 279 -10.10 -10.29 13.20
CA ARG A 279 -8.87 -10.90 13.73
C ARG A 279 -7.68 -10.58 12.83
N GLY A 280 -6.62 -10.04 13.41
CA GLY A 280 -5.39 -9.71 12.68
C GLY A 280 -4.57 -8.65 13.41
N ARG A 281 -3.40 -8.33 12.85
CA ARG A 281 -2.48 -7.34 13.41
C ARG A 281 -1.69 -6.66 12.29
N VAL A 282 -1.60 -5.34 12.32
CA VAL A 282 -0.80 -4.56 11.35
C VAL A 282 0.67 -4.99 11.35
N SER A 283 1.26 -5.28 12.51
CA SER A 283 2.65 -5.79 12.57
C SER A 283 2.84 -7.15 11.89
N GLY A 284 1.82 -8.01 11.92
CA GLY A 284 1.86 -9.29 11.21
C GLY A 284 1.91 -9.10 9.71
N SER A 285 1.12 -8.17 9.17
CA SER A 285 1.08 -7.89 7.73
C SER A 285 2.42 -7.37 7.19
N ILE A 286 3.19 -6.63 8.00
CA ILE A 286 4.56 -6.24 7.61
C ILE A 286 5.47 -7.46 7.51
N ILE A 287 5.39 -8.40 8.46
CA ILE A 287 6.18 -9.65 8.36
C ILE A 287 5.74 -10.44 7.11
N GLY A 288 4.43 -10.46 6.81
CA GLY A 288 3.90 -11.06 5.58
C GLY A 288 4.43 -10.36 4.32
N ALA A 289 4.56 -9.04 4.31
CA ALA A 289 5.16 -8.29 3.21
C ALA A 289 6.64 -8.67 3.00
N PHE A 290 7.41 -8.84 4.08
CA PHE A 290 8.77 -9.37 3.97
C PHE A 290 8.80 -10.76 3.34
N VAL A 291 7.88 -11.66 3.71
CA VAL A 291 7.82 -13.01 3.12
C VAL A 291 7.54 -12.94 1.63
N ILE A 292 6.51 -12.19 1.20
CA ILE A 292 6.12 -12.06 -0.21
C ILE A 292 7.27 -11.48 -1.04
N VAL A 293 7.81 -10.34 -0.62
CA VAL A 293 8.82 -9.62 -1.40
C VAL A 293 10.16 -10.38 -1.42
N PHE A 294 10.60 -10.94 -0.29
CA PHE A 294 11.85 -11.70 -0.26
C PHE A 294 11.76 -12.99 -1.10
N LEU A 295 10.56 -13.58 -1.18
CA LEU A 295 10.32 -14.70 -2.07
C LEU A 295 10.36 -14.26 -3.53
N ALA A 296 9.68 -13.17 -3.90
CA ALA A 296 9.68 -12.64 -5.27
C ALA A 296 11.08 -12.22 -5.71
N ASP A 297 11.75 -11.32 -4.95
CA ASP A 297 13.10 -10.86 -5.27
C ASP A 297 14.12 -12.01 -5.30
N GLY A 298 14.00 -12.96 -4.38
CA GLY A 298 14.85 -14.14 -4.35
C GLY A 298 14.69 -15.03 -5.60
N MET A 299 13.46 -15.22 -6.07
CA MET A 299 13.19 -15.95 -7.32
C MET A 299 13.76 -15.23 -8.54
N VAL A 300 13.62 -13.91 -8.62
CA VAL A 300 14.21 -13.09 -9.69
C VAL A 300 15.74 -13.23 -9.69
N MET A 301 16.38 -13.16 -8.52
CA MET A 301 17.83 -13.35 -8.40
C MET A 301 18.32 -14.75 -8.78
N MET A 302 17.45 -15.77 -8.69
CA MET A 302 17.74 -17.14 -9.18
C MET A 302 17.59 -17.27 -10.70
N GLY A 303 17.21 -16.20 -11.42
CA GLY A 303 16.94 -16.22 -12.85
C GLY A 303 15.50 -16.66 -13.20
N GLY A 304 14.59 -16.64 -12.22
CA GLY A 304 13.15 -16.76 -12.46
C GLY A 304 12.62 -15.50 -13.17
N SER A 305 11.65 -15.69 -14.08
CA SER A 305 10.87 -14.54 -14.58
C SER A 305 9.89 -14.11 -13.51
N ASP A 306 9.62 -12.81 -13.42
CA ASP A 306 8.49 -12.30 -12.63
C ASP A 306 7.19 -12.96 -13.14
N PHE A 307 6.42 -13.53 -12.22
CA PHE A 307 5.14 -14.14 -12.52
C PHE A 307 4.04 -13.11 -12.54
#